data_6223617dd340eaf242be72c346c98dd0
#
_entry.id   6223617dd340eaf242be72c346c98dd0
#
_cell.length_a   1.000
_cell.length_b   1.000
_cell.length_c   1.000
_cell.angle_alpha   90.00
_cell.angle_beta   90.00
_cell.angle_gamma   90.00
#
_symmetry.space_group_name_H-M   'P 1'
#
loop_
_entity.id
_entity.type
_entity.pdbx_description
1 polymer ?
#
loop_
_entity_poly.entity_id
_entity_poly.type
_entity_poly.pdbx_seq_one_letter_code
_entity_poly.pdbx_strand_id
1 'polypeptide(L)'
;MAILKMKRLRLMIARAQKDAMLRELIRLGCVQFSELDEDVQSLEALHREDSETLSLKGQHAALERAVGILGRYAPEKKPLLAAMPEVSDETLLDDSGLSAALALADEIIGADDRIRRISAEESRERAVIESLVPWLPLDMPLDIDGTERSSVLLGSLPLKVPMDRVREVLASVTEEAELFEVSADKKASYILIICAREALADIQEALRALDFTAQSFAGMSGPAKQCTAQSNALLSRLGREKEALSASIAEKAAQRDELKLAADRLDAKLSMSQAADLALSTEDVIVMQGWVPAEKEEALDRVLSAFDCAWECEEPAEADYPEVPVSLKNNKLTNALNMVTDMYSLPAYGTVDPNPLMAPFFILFYGLMMADIGYGLIMIAAALVAMKKLKPRGGSLAFCQLLLYGGIATAAMGVLTGGFFSDIPYSWSISSTPKAPGRDCGISSVPRATASWCCTTRWYWVCCT
;
A
#
# COMPACT_ATOMS: atom_id res chain seq x y z
N MET A 1 -32.69 8.12 20.58
CA MET A 1 -32.20 8.34 19.22
C MET A 1 -30.80 7.74 19.15
N ALA A 2 -30.47 7.08 18.06
CA ALA A 2 -29.14 6.45 17.92
C ALA A 2 -28.03 7.45 17.54
N ILE A 3 -28.42 8.60 16.96
CA ILE A 3 -27.52 9.72 16.69
C ILE A 3 -27.31 10.49 18.00
N LEU A 4 -26.06 10.63 18.43
CA LEU A 4 -25.70 11.41 19.60
C LEU A 4 -25.98 12.89 19.35
N LYS A 5 -26.52 13.55 20.37
CA LYS A 5 -26.62 15.00 20.33
C LYS A 5 -25.24 15.62 20.42
N MET A 6 -24.92 16.51 19.50
CA MET A 6 -23.65 17.25 19.48
C MET A 6 -23.89 18.67 19.95
N LYS A 7 -22.88 19.25 20.58
CA LYS A 7 -22.84 20.68 20.95
C LYS A 7 -21.65 21.34 20.24
N ARG A 8 -21.84 22.59 19.83
CA ARG A 8 -20.77 23.43 19.33
C ARG A 8 -19.95 23.93 20.50
N LEU A 9 -18.67 23.67 20.50
CA LEU A 9 -17.70 24.16 21.46
C LEU A 9 -16.97 25.37 20.87
N ARG A 10 -17.01 26.50 21.55
CA ARG A 10 -16.11 27.63 21.33
C ARG A 10 -15.18 27.73 22.51
N LEU A 11 -13.89 27.84 22.24
CA LEU A 11 -12.84 27.78 23.24
C LEU A 11 -11.84 28.90 23.01
N MET A 12 -11.55 29.64 24.07
CA MET A 12 -10.47 30.63 24.10
C MET A 12 -9.48 30.24 25.19
N ILE A 13 -8.20 30.16 24.87
CA ILE A 13 -7.15 29.74 25.83
C ILE A 13 -5.94 30.63 25.70
N ALA A 14 -5.22 30.81 26.82
CA ALA A 14 -3.90 31.41 26.84
C ALA A 14 -2.89 30.62 25.99
N ARG A 15 -2.16 31.28 25.08
CA ARG A 15 -1.21 30.65 24.14
C ARG A 15 -0.20 29.74 24.85
N ALA A 16 0.26 30.13 26.05
CA ALA A 16 1.23 29.35 26.82
C ALA A 16 0.71 27.96 27.25
N GLN A 17 -0.61 27.75 27.30
CA GLN A 17 -1.21 26.50 27.77
C GLN A 17 -1.80 25.65 26.63
N LYS A 18 -1.67 26.08 25.37
CA LYS A 18 -2.23 25.41 24.16
C LYS A 18 -1.85 23.93 24.12
N ASP A 19 -0.57 23.63 24.14
CA ASP A 19 -0.08 22.25 23.92
C ASP A 19 -0.48 21.31 25.07
N ALA A 20 -0.48 21.81 26.29
CA ALA A 20 -0.92 21.04 27.45
C ALA A 20 -2.42 20.71 27.36
N MET A 21 -3.24 21.69 26.99
CA MET A 21 -4.66 21.48 26.80
C MET A 21 -4.96 20.53 25.63
N LEU A 22 -4.32 20.70 24.48
CA LEU A 22 -4.52 19.82 23.32
C LEU A 22 -4.17 18.36 23.67
N ARG A 23 -3.13 18.12 24.46
CA ARG A 23 -2.79 16.77 24.96
C ARG A 23 -3.92 16.17 25.80
N GLU A 24 -4.50 16.95 26.70
CA GLU A 24 -5.60 16.45 27.54
C GLU A 24 -6.90 16.26 26.72
N LEU A 25 -7.17 17.11 25.72
CA LEU A 25 -8.30 16.92 24.82
C LEU A 25 -8.16 15.67 23.93
N ILE A 26 -6.94 15.36 23.48
CA ILE A 26 -6.67 14.10 22.75
C ILE A 26 -6.88 12.89 23.66
N ARG A 27 -6.44 12.94 24.93
CA ARG A 27 -6.71 11.87 25.91
C ARG A 27 -8.21 11.68 26.14
N LEU A 28 -8.96 12.76 26.16
CA LEU A 28 -10.43 12.70 26.27
C LEU A 28 -11.07 12.08 25.03
N GLY A 29 -10.49 12.31 23.86
CA GLY A 29 -10.86 11.68 22.58
C GLY A 29 -12.32 11.92 22.15
N CYS A 30 -12.90 13.09 22.47
CA CYS A 30 -14.29 13.37 22.18
C CYS A 30 -14.55 14.73 21.48
N VAL A 31 -13.52 15.53 21.26
CA VAL A 31 -13.64 16.84 20.59
C VAL A 31 -13.17 16.70 19.16
N GLN A 32 -13.97 17.15 18.22
CA GLN A 32 -13.60 17.30 16.82
C GLN A 32 -13.52 18.79 16.51
N PHE A 33 -12.31 19.28 16.21
CA PHE A 33 -12.13 20.67 15.83
C PHE A 33 -12.63 20.92 14.41
N SER A 34 -13.20 22.11 14.20
CA SER A 34 -13.68 22.60 12.91
C SER A 34 -13.13 24.00 12.64
N GLU A 35 -13.24 24.45 11.40
CA GLU A 35 -12.92 25.84 11.08
C GLU A 35 -13.84 26.79 11.85
N LEU A 36 -13.33 27.95 12.20
CA LEU A 36 -14.12 28.99 12.86
C LEU A 36 -15.14 29.59 11.88
N ASP A 37 -16.24 30.10 12.41
CA ASP A 37 -17.29 30.79 11.63
C ASP A 37 -16.69 31.99 10.87
N GLU A 38 -17.19 32.28 9.66
CA GLU A 38 -16.71 33.36 8.80
C GLU A 38 -16.68 34.73 9.49
N ASP A 39 -17.63 34.98 10.39
CA ASP A 39 -17.74 36.21 11.17
C ASP A 39 -16.52 36.38 12.11
N VAL A 40 -16.02 35.29 12.69
CA VAL A 40 -14.83 35.30 13.57
C VAL A 40 -13.54 35.38 12.75
N GLN A 41 -13.49 34.69 11.60
CA GLN A 41 -12.34 34.75 10.68
C GLN A 41 -12.11 36.15 10.10
N SER A 42 -13.15 36.97 9.99
CA SER A 42 -13.06 38.33 9.46
C SER A 42 -12.45 39.37 10.42
N LEU A 43 -12.14 38.99 11.67
CA LEU A 43 -11.53 39.89 12.67
C LEU A 43 -10.04 40.09 12.33
N GLU A 44 -9.65 41.32 11.97
CA GLU A 44 -8.29 41.71 11.59
C GLU A 44 -7.20 41.39 12.63
N ALA A 45 -7.58 41.18 13.89
CA ALA A 45 -6.67 40.89 14.99
C ALA A 45 -6.25 39.41 15.07
N LEU A 46 -6.90 38.51 14.31
CA LEU A 46 -6.67 37.07 14.37
C LEU A 46 -5.85 36.61 13.18
N HIS A 47 -4.78 35.86 13.45
CA HIS A 47 -3.90 35.29 12.44
C HIS A 47 -3.82 33.77 12.57
N ARG A 48 -3.65 33.07 11.44
CA ARG A 48 -3.31 31.65 11.46
C ARG A 48 -1.88 31.47 11.94
N GLU A 49 -1.64 30.50 12.80
CA GLU A 49 -0.29 30.14 13.20
C GLU A 49 0.45 29.42 12.05
N ASP A 50 1.77 29.70 11.93
CA ASP A 50 2.64 28.90 11.07
C ASP A 50 2.73 27.49 11.66
N SER A 51 2.23 26.51 10.95
CA SER A 51 2.18 25.14 11.45
C SER A 51 3.41 24.33 11.04
N GLU A 52 3.86 23.50 11.96
CA GLU A 52 4.89 22.49 11.69
C GLU A 52 4.33 21.25 10.96
N THR A 53 3.05 21.26 10.59
CA THR A 53 2.30 20.14 10.01
C THR A 53 3.01 19.54 8.80
N LEU A 54 3.59 20.38 7.93
CA LEU A 54 4.30 19.87 6.74
C LEU A 54 5.59 19.12 7.12
N SER A 55 6.32 19.62 8.10
CA SER A 55 7.53 18.97 8.63
C SER A 55 7.20 17.63 9.28
N LEU A 56 6.16 17.62 10.14
CA LEU A 56 5.70 16.40 10.82
C LEU A 56 5.20 15.34 9.83
N LYS A 57 4.47 15.74 8.78
CA LYS A 57 4.07 14.83 7.68
C LYS A 57 5.28 14.22 6.98
N GLY A 58 6.31 15.03 6.71
CA GLY A 58 7.55 14.54 6.11
C GLY A 58 8.26 13.51 6.99
N GLN A 59 8.37 13.78 8.29
CA GLN A 59 8.99 12.87 9.26
C GLN A 59 8.18 11.57 9.42
N HIS A 60 6.85 11.66 9.51
CA HIS A 60 5.97 10.49 9.57
C HIS A 60 6.13 9.60 8.33
N ALA A 61 6.09 10.21 7.13
CA ALA A 61 6.28 9.49 5.88
C ALA A 61 7.66 8.82 5.78
N ALA A 62 8.70 9.43 6.35
CA ALA A 62 10.04 8.82 6.41
C ALA A 62 10.06 7.57 7.30
N LEU A 63 9.43 7.62 8.49
CA LEU A 63 9.31 6.45 9.38
C LEU A 63 8.50 5.32 8.74
N GLU A 64 7.36 5.61 8.14
CA GLU A 64 6.56 4.60 7.42
C GLU A 64 7.34 3.98 6.26
N ARG A 65 8.06 4.80 5.48
CA ARG A 65 8.94 4.32 4.41
C ARG A 65 10.02 3.38 4.96
N ALA A 66 10.67 3.73 6.07
CA ALA A 66 11.67 2.88 6.71
C ALA A 66 11.10 1.55 7.19
N VAL A 67 9.93 1.55 7.84
CA VAL A 67 9.22 0.32 8.24
C VAL A 67 8.86 -0.53 7.03
N GLY A 68 8.42 0.08 5.93
CA GLY A 68 8.13 -0.60 4.66
C GLY A 68 9.38 -1.24 4.04
N ILE A 69 10.54 -0.56 4.11
CA ILE A 69 11.83 -1.09 3.66
C ILE A 69 12.22 -2.32 4.50
N LEU A 70 12.15 -2.22 5.83
CA LEU A 70 12.40 -3.35 6.72
C LEU A 70 11.49 -4.55 6.42
N GLY A 71 10.23 -4.31 6.05
CA GLY A 71 9.30 -5.36 5.62
C GLY A 71 9.76 -6.13 4.39
N ARG A 72 10.50 -5.50 3.47
CA ARG A 72 11.03 -6.14 2.24
C ARG A 72 12.28 -6.97 2.50
N TYR A 73 13.21 -6.46 3.31
CA TYR A 73 14.48 -7.14 3.57
C TYR A 73 14.42 -8.15 4.71
N ALA A 74 13.55 -7.93 5.69
CA ALA A 74 13.33 -8.83 6.81
C ALA A 74 11.82 -9.02 7.04
N PRO A 75 11.13 -9.84 6.23
CA PRO A 75 9.70 -10.06 6.37
C PRO A 75 9.37 -10.66 7.74
N GLU A 76 8.47 -10.02 8.45
CA GLU A 76 7.99 -10.48 9.74
C GLU A 76 6.97 -11.61 9.55
N LYS A 77 7.24 -12.76 10.13
CA LYS A 77 6.24 -13.84 10.22
C LYS A 77 5.23 -13.50 11.30
N LYS A 78 4.33 -12.55 11.03
CA LYS A 78 3.22 -12.31 11.96
C LYS A 78 2.31 -13.54 11.98
N PRO A 79 2.00 -14.09 13.15
CA PRO A 79 0.94 -15.07 13.22
C PRO A 79 -0.36 -14.41 12.73
N LEU A 80 -1.14 -15.14 11.94
CA LEU A 80 -2.39 -14.65 11.29
C LEU A 80 -3.39 -14.04 12.31
N LEU A 81 -3.21 -14.32 13.59
CA LEU A 81 -4.05 -13.93 14.72
C LEU A 81 -3.21 -13.28 15.84
N ALA A 82 -2.33 -12.35 15.50
CA ALA A 82 -1.63 -11.54 16.50
C ALA A 82 -2.51 -10.37 16.93
N ALA A 83 -2.69 -10.20 18.25
CA ALA A 83 -3.28 -8.99 18.82
C ALA A 83 -2.33 -7.81 18.60
N MET A 84 -2.87 -6.60 18.37
CA MET A 84 -2.07 -5.38 18.38
C MET A 84 -1.48 -5.15 19.78
N PRO A 85 -0.22 -4.73 19.89
CA PRO A 85 0.36 -4.37 21.18
C PRO A 85 -0.41 -3.20 21.80
N GLU A 86 -0.68 -3.26 23.10
CA GLU A 86 -1.29 -2.16 23.84
C GLU A 86 -0.17 -1.26 24.37
N VAL A 87 -0.22 0.03 24.04
CA VAL A 87 0.74 1.05 24.49
C VAL A 87 -0.01 2.02 25.41
N SER A 88 0.64 2.49 26.49
CA SER A 88 0.04 3.49 27.35
C SER A 88 0.09 4.87 26.71
N ASP A 89 -0.91 5.73 27.03
CA ASP A 89 -0.98 7.09 26.53
C ASP A 89 0.26 7.93 26.89
N GLU A 90 0.83 7.68 28.07
CA GLU A 90 2.07 8.32 28.50
C GLU A 90 3.25 7.98 27.59
N THR A 91 3.37 6.71 27.20
CA THR A 91 4.42 6.25 26.29
C THR A 91 4.22 6.78 24.88
N LEU A 92 2.97 6.97 24.44
CA LEU A 92 2.64 7.51 23.13
C LEU A 92 2.97 9.01 23.02
N LEU A 93 2.75 9.77 24.10
CA LEU A 93 2.98 11.22 24.13
C LEU A 93 4.40 11.62 24.58
N ASP A 94 5.26 10.63 24.89
CA ASP A 94 6.65 10.86 25.25
C ASP A 94 7.53 11.07 24.01
N ASP A 95 8.26 12.17 23.99
CA ASP A 95 9.15 12.53 22.88
C ASP A 95 10.51 11.83 22.94
N SER A 96 10.77 11.09 24.02
CA SER A 96 12.03 10.38 24.20
C SER A 96 12.22 9.34 23.08
N GLY A 97 13.37 9.41 22.39
CA GLY A 97 13.74 8.48 21.35
C GLY A 97 13.23 8.82 19.93
N LEU A 98 12.41 9.87 19.73
CA LEU A 98 11.93 10.24 18.39
C LEU A 98 13.08 10.62 17.46
N SER A 99 14.03 11.42 17.96
CA SER A 99 15.21 11.82 17.17
C SER A 99 16.10 10.63 16.78
N ALA A 100 16.25 9.65 17.67
CA ALA A 100 16.99 8.43 17.38
C ALA A 100 16.26 7.57 16.34
N ALA A 101 14.93 7.45 16.43
CA ALA A 101 14.12 6.73 15.45
C ALA A 101 14.17 7.39 14.07
N LEU A 102 14.14 8.71 13.98
CA LEU A 102 14.29 9.45 12.72
C LEU A 102 15.67 9.24 12.10
N ALA A 103 16.75 9.32 12.90
CA ALA A 103 18.10 9.06 12.41
C ALA A 103 18.24 7.62 11.89
N LEU A 104 17.65 6.64 12.60
CA LEU A 104 17.60 5.24 12.15
C LEU A 104 16.81 5.09 10.83
N ALA A 105 15.69 5.79 10.70
CA ALA A 105 14.89 5.78 9.48
C ALA A 105 15.68 6.34 8.29
N ASP A 106 16.37 7.47 8.47
CA ASP A 106 17.21 8.07 7.43
C ASP A 106 18.36 7.14 7.01
N GLU A 107 18.96 6.43 7.95
CA GLU A 107 20.01 5.45 7.68
C GLU A 107 19.47 4.25 6.86
N ILE A 108 18.29 3.73 7.19
CA ILE A 108 17.64 2.65 6.45
C ILE A 108 17.26 3.12 5.03
N ILE A 109 16.70 4.32 4.90
CA ILE A 109 16.32 4.89 3.61
C ILE A 109 17.56 5.11 2.75
N GLY A 110 18.62 5.69 3.32
CA GLY A 110 19.89 5.92 2.63
C GLY A 110 20.52 4.61 2.12
N ALA A 111 20.46 3.54 2.91
CA ALA A 111 20.93 2.22 2.51
C ALA A 111 20.10 1.63 1.35
N ASP A 112 18.76 1.72 1.38
CA ASP A 112 17.89 1.26 0.29
C ASP A 112 18.11 2.06 -1.00
N ASP A 113 18.26 3.38 -0.89
CA ASP A 113 18.53 4.25 -2.04
C ASP A 113 19.92 3.94 -2.64
N ARG A 114 20.92 3.58 -1.82
CA ARG A 114 22.23 3.11 -2.31
C ARG A 114 22.10 1.76 -3.02
N ILE A 115 21.33 0.81 -2.49
CA ILE A 115 21.05 -0.47 -3.15
C ILE A 115 20.38 -0.27 -4.51
N ARG A 116 19.47 0.68 -4.61
CA ARG A 116 18.82 1.02 -5.89
C ARG A 116 19.82 1.56 -6.91
N ARG A 117 20.72 2.45 -6.47
CA ARG A 117 21.80 2.98 -7.32
C ARG A 117 22.72 1.87 -7.79
N ILE A 118 23.15 1.00 -6.88
CA ILE A 118 23.96 -0.18 -7.21
C ILE A 118 23.26 -1.05 -8.25
N SER A 119 21.97 -1.32 -8.09
CA SER A 119 21.21 -2.12 -9.05
C SER A 119 21.14 -1.49 -10.45
N ALA A 120 21.09 -0.16 -10.54
CA ALA A 120 21.17 0.57 -11.80
C ALA A 120 22.58 0.49 -12.41
N GLU A 121 23.62 0.60 -11.58
CA GLU A 121 25.03 0.43 -12.00
C GLU A 121 25.28 -1.00 -12.49
N GLU A 122 24.82 -2.02 -11.77
CA GLU A 122 24.90 -3.43 -12.20
C GLU A 122 24.24 -3.65 -13.57
N SER A 123 23.06 -3.03 -13.81
CA SER A 123 22.36 -3.16 -15.09
C SER A 123 23.14 -2.52 -16.23
N ARG A 124 23.78 -1.37 -15.99
CA ARG A 124 24.64 -0.70 -16.97
C ARG A 124 25.86 -1.54 -17.31
N GLU A 125 26.56 -2.05 -16.29
CA GLU A 125 27.76 -2.87 -16.50
C GLU A 125 27.44 -4.18 -17.22
N ARG A 126 26.29 -4.80 -16.94
CA ARG A 126 25.84 -5.97 -17.70
C ARG A 126 25.58 -5.66 -19.15
N ALA A 127 24.97 -4.50 -19.45
CA ALA A 127 24.77 -4.07 -20.84
C ALA A 127 26.12 -3.80 -21.55
N VAL A 128 27.12 -3.23 -20.83
CA VAL A 128 28.48 -3.08 -21.36
C VAL A 128 29.09 -4.43 -21.69
N ILE A 129 29.03 -5.40 -20.75
CA ILE A 129 29.55 -6.74 -20.99
C ILE A 129 28.87 -7.38 -22.20
N GLU A 130 27.53 -7.29 -22.30
CA GLU A 130 26.78 -7.84 -23.41
C GLU A 130 27.19 -7.20 -24.75
N SER A 131 27.46 -5.90 -24.79
CA SER A 131 27.95 -5.20 -26.00
C SER A 131 29.39 -5.61 -26.39
N LEU A 132 30.19 -6.05 -25.41
CA LEU A 132 31.59 -6.47 -25.64
C LEU A 132 31.71 -7.95 -26.04
N VAL A 133 30.71 -8.78 -25.77
CA VAL A 133 30.76 -10.23 -26.08
C VAL A 133 31.18 -10.52 -27.52
N PRO A 134 30.63 -9.84 -28.56
CA PRO A 134 31.01 -10.10 -29.96
C PRO A 134 32.47 -9.73 -30.28
N TRP A 135 33.07 -8.85 -29.50
CA TRP A 135 34.42 -8.31 -29.71
C TRP A 135 35.50 -9.05 -28.92
N LEU A 136 35.14 -10.06 -28.10
CA LEU A 136 36.08 -10.83 -27.31
C LEU A 136 37.20 -11.50 -28.12
N PRO A 137 36.99 -11.97 -29.39
CA PRO A 137 38.06 -12.51 -30.20
C PRO A 137 39.14 -11.48 -30.63
N LEU A 138 38.79 -10.18 -30.54
CA LEU A 138 39.67 -9.10 -30.96
C LEU A 138 40.76 -8.85 -29.89
N ASP A 139 42.03 -8.99 -30.26
CA ASP A 139 43.15 -8.79 -29.35
C ASP A 139 43.76 -7.37 -29.42
N MET A 140 43.06 -6.43 -30.10
CA MET A 140 43.48 -5.03 -30.14
C MET A 140 42.65 -4.18 -29.18
N PRO A 141 43.19 -3.02 -28.71
CA PRO A 141 42.42 -2.08 -27.93
C PRO A 141 41.22 -1.52 -28.70
N LEU A 142 40.08 -1.38 -28.01
CA LEU A 142 38.81 -0.90 -28.60
C LEU A 142 38.80 0.62 -28.85
N ASP A 143 39.69 1.36 -28.22
CA ASP A 143 39.84 2.81 -28.30
C ASP A 143 40.81 3.29 -29.41
N ILE A 144 41.24 2.36 -30.28
CA ILE A 144 42.09 2.71 -31.41
C ILE A 144 41.26 3.25 -32.56
N ASP A 145 41.36 4.56 -32.79
CA ASP A 145 40.77 5.24 -33.96
C ASP A 145 41.64 5.11 -35.23
N GLY A 146 42.85 4.56 -35.09
CA GLY A 146 43.82 4.40 -36.17
C GLY A 146 45.16 5.05 -35.93
N THR A 147 45.89 5.40 -36.96
CA THR A 147 47.18 6.10 -36.99
C THR A 147 47.02 7.44 -37.72
N GLU A 148 48.14 8.16 -37.96
CA GLU A 148 48.14 9.41 -38.75
C GLU A 148 47.61 9.18 -40.17
N ARG A 149 47.83 7.97 -40.75
CA ARG A 149 47.48 7.64 -42.15
C ARG A 149 46.36 6.61 -42.28
N SER A 150 46.08 5.82 -41.26
CA SER A 150 45.03 4.78 -41.26
C SER A 150 43.93 5.10 -40.29
N SER A 151 42.72 4.67 -40.59
CA SER A 151 41.55 4.68 -39.69
C SER A 151 41.03 3.30 -39.51
N VAL A 152 40.51 3.04 -38.27
CA VAL A 152 39.91 1.78 -37.86
C VAL A 152 38.41 1.98 -37.66
N LEU A 153 37.60 1.16 -38.29
CA LEU A 153 36.14 1.14 -38.19
C LEU A 153 35.71 -0.18 -37.57
N LEU A 154 35.02 -0.11 -36.46
CA LEU A 154 34.33 -1.23 -35.84
C LEU A 154 32.84 -1.10 -36.04
N GLY A 155 32.18 -2.18 -36.40
CA GLY A 155 30.74 -2.13 -36.57
C GLY A 155 30.10 -3.49 -36.85
N SER A 156 28.79 -3.46 -37.00
CA SER A 156 27.98 -4.64 -37.25
C SER A 156 27.19 -4.53 -38.54
N LEU A 157 27.03 -5.66 -39.21
CA LEU A 157 26.25 -5.84 -40.43
C LEU A 157 25.14 -6.88 -40.22
N PRO A 158 23.96 -6.72 -40.82
CA PRO A 158 22.94 -7.76 -40.81
C PRO A 158 23.45 -9.05 -41.45
N LEU A 159 23.14 -10.22 -40.88
CA LEU A 159 23.52 -11.55 -41.43
C LEU A 159 23.06 -11.79 -42.89
N LYS A 160 22.13 -11.00 -43.38
CA LYS A 160 21.64 -11.10 -44.75
C LYS A 160 22.66 -10.61 -45.82
N VAL A 161 23.69 -9.88 -45.36
CA VAL A 161 24.74 -9.33 -46.24
C VAL A 161 25.93 -10.30 -46.23
N PRO A 162 26.24 -10.98 -47.35
CA PRO A 162 27.41 -11.85 -47.43
C PRO A 162 28.70 -11.04 -47.41
N MET A 163 29.75 -11.55 -46.71
CA MET A 163 31.03 -10.86 -46.58
C MET A 163 31.70 -10.55 -47.93
N ASP A 164 31.50 -11.40 -48.94
CA ASP A 164 32.00 -11.14 -50.28
C ASP A 164 31.42 -9.87 -50.91
N ARG A 165 30.13 -9.61 -50.64
CA ARG A 165 29.50 -8.35 -51.08
C ARG A 165 30.08 -7.12 -50.42
N VAL A 166 30.45 -7.24 -49.15
CA VAL A 166 31.11 -6.14 -48.42
C VAL A 166 32.49 -5.89 -49.00
N ARG A 167 33.26 -6.93 -49.34
CA ARG A 167 34.57 -6.83 -50.00
C ARG A 167 34.46 -6.19 -51.36
N GLU A 168 33.47 -6.56 -52.19
CA GLU A 168 33.22 -5.94 -53.48
C GLU A 168 32.94 -4.44 -53.35
N VAL A 169 32.11 -4.06 -52.37
CA VAL A 169 31.78 -2.64 -52.11
C VAL A 169 33.02 -1.86 -51.67
N LEU A 170 33.81 -2.42 -50.73
CA LEU A 170 35.07 -1.78 -50.32
C LEU A 170 36.07 -1.65 -51.46
N ALA A 171 36.26 -2.70 -52.26
CA ALA A 171 37.16 -2.66 -53.42
C ALA A 171 36.70 -1.67 -54.49
N SER A 172 35.41 -1.35 -54.62
CA SER A 172 34.90 -0.32 -55.54
C SER A 172 35.23 1.10 -55.08
N VAL A 173 35.51 1.32 -53.76
CA VAL A 173 35.86 2.63 -53.21
C VAL A 173 37.36 2.84 -53.14
N THR A 174 38.09 1.83 -52.65
CA THR A 174 39.56 1.89 -52.51
C THR A 174 40.20 0.50 -52.48
N GLU A 175 41.41 0.39 -53.03
CA GLU A 175 42.23 -0.83 -52.92
C GLU A 175 42.98 -0.90 -51.57
N GLU A 176 43.01 0.19 -50.76
CA GLU A 176 43.69 0.31 -49.50
C GLU A 176 42.75 0.07 -48.29
N ALA A 177 41.82 -0.86 -48.40
CA ALA A 177 40.94 -1.25 -47.29
C ALA A 177 40.99 -2.77 -47.09
N GLU A 178 41.18 -3.14 -45.80
CA GLU A 178 41.13 -4.56 -45.36
C GLU A 178 39.95 -4.81 -44.45
N LEU A 179 39.23 -5.91 -44.70
CA LEU A 179 38.08 -6.36 -43.95
C LEU A 179 38.39 -7.61 -43.14
N PHE A 180 38.17 -7.54 -41.83
CA PHE A 180 38.30 -8.68 -40.93
C PHE A 180 36.94 -8.98 -40.28
N GLU A 181 36.49 -10.21 -40.36
CA GLU A 181 35.35 -10.70 -39.60
C GLU A 181 35.83 -11.08 -38.18
N VAL A 182 35.32 -10.39 -37.16
CA VAL A 182 35.68 -10.60 -35.77
C VAL A 182 34.86 -11.72 -35.16
N SER A 183 33.55 -11.69 -35.39
CA SER A 183 32.60 -12.70 -34.93
C SER A 183 31.27 -12.58 -35.65
N ALA A 184 30.45 -13.62 -35.59
CA ALA A 184 29.07 -13.57 -36.05
C ALA A 184 28.15 -14.20 -34.99
N ASP A 185 27.01 -13.58 -34.80
CA ASP A 185 25.96 -14.11 -33.96
C ASP A 185 24.67 -14.36 -34.82
N LYS A 186 23.56 -14.78 -34.19
CA LYS A 186 22.28 -15.04 -34.90
C LYS A 186 21.63 -13.80 -35.50
N LYS A 187 22.09 -12.60 -35.19
CA LYS A 187 21.48 -11.34 -35.58
C LYS A 187 22.36 -10.51 -36.55
N ALA A 188 23.67 -10.52 -36.30
CA ALA A 188 24.63 -9.67 -36.99
C ALA A 188 26.00 -10.32 -37.14
N SER A 189 26.76 -9.90 -38.12
CA SER A 189 28.21 -10.14 -38.24
C SER A 189 28.94 -8.89 -37.78
N TYR A 190 29.96 -9.07 -36.95
CA TYR A 190 30.78 -8.01 -36.39
C TYR A 190 32.10 -7.96 -37.15
N ILE A 191 32.41 -6.77 -37.64
CA ILE A 191 33.53 -6.58 -38.55
C ILE A 191 34.45 -5.46 -38.10
N LEU A 192 35.71 -5.62 -38.43
CA LEU A 192 36.76 -4.62 -38.33
C LEU A 192 37.20 -4.25 -39.73
N ILE A 193 37.23 -2.97 -40.03
CA ILE A 193 37.73 -2.43 -41.31
C ILE A 193 38.89 -1.49 -40.99
N ILE A 194 40.02 -1.72 -41.66
CA ILE A 194 41.20 -0.84 -41.62
C ILE A 194 41.31 -0.18 -43.00
N CYS A 195 41.35 1.12 -43.05
CA CYS A 195 41.43 1.87 -44.34
C CYS A 195 42.32 3.10 -44.23
N ALA A 196 42.70 3.65 -45.38
CA ALA A 196 43.33 4.93 -45.41
C ALA A 196 42.40 6.03 -44.85
N ARG A 197 42.96 7.00 -44.11
CA ARG A 197 42.16 8.05 -43.46
C ARG A 197 41.40 8.93 -44.44
N GLU A 198 41.96 9.13 -45.63
CA GLU A 198 41.35 9.91 -46.70
C GLU A 198 40.09 9.25 -47.28
N ALA A 199 40.06 7.91 -47.29
CA ALA A 199 38.94 7.13 -47.81
C ALA A 199 37.82 6.82 -46.80
N LEU A 200 38.00 7.25 -45.54
CA LEU A 200 37.09 6.91 -44.43
C LEU A 200 35.66 7.38 -44.69
N ALA A 201 35.47 8.61 -45.19
CA ALA A 201 34.15 9.18 -45.42
C ALA A 201 33.40 8.42 -46.53
N ASP A 202 34.09 8.11 -47.64
CA ASP A 202 33.52 7.39 -48.76
C ASP A 202 33.17 5.95 -48.43
N ILE A 203 33.99 5.29 -47.62
CA ILE A 203 33.73 3.95 -47.08
C ILE A 203 32.52 3.95 -46.15
N GLN A 204 32.40 4.94 -45.27
CA GLN A 204 31.24 5.04 -44.37
C GLN A 204 29.94 5.25 -45.16
N GLU A 205 29.95 6.05 -46.22
CA GLU A 205 28.80 6.27 -47.09
C GLU A 205 28.42 5.01 -47.86
N ALA A 206 29.41 4.31 -48.44
CA ALA A 206 29.18 3.04 -49.12
C ALA A 206 28.62 1.95 -48.23
N LEU A 207 29.09 1.87 -46.98
CA LEU A 207 28.62 0.90 -45.99
C LEU A 207 27.23 1.19 -45.47
N ARG A 208 26.78 2.44 -45.45
CA ARG A 208 25.40 2.81 -45.08
C ARG A 208 24.36 2.12 -46.02
N ALA A 209 24.70 1.95 -47.29
CA ALA A 209 23.83 1.23 -48.23
C ALA A 209 23.65 -0.26 -47.88
N LEU A 210 24.50 -0.81 -47.01
CA LEU A 210 24.48 -2.20 -46.54
C LEU A 210 23.93 -2.32 -45.09
N ASP A 211 23.29 -1.28 -44.56
CA ASP A 211 22.81 -1.20 -43.17
C ASP A 211 23.93 -1.40 -42.12
N PHE A 212 25.14 -0.94 -42.42
CA PHE A 212 26.24 -0.98 -41.49
C PHE A 212 26.00 -0.03 -40.32
N THR A 213 26.13 -0.56 -39.11
CA THR A 213 26.06 0.24 -37.85
C THR A 213 27.44 0.33 -37.23
N ALA A 214 28.03 1.52 -37.29
CA ALA A 214 29.32 1.78 -36.64
C ALA A 214 29.17 1.70 -35.12
N GLN A 215 30.10 1.01 -34.48
CA GLN A 215 30.18 0.90 -33.02
C GLN A 215 31.35 1.73 -32.50
N SER A 216 31.08 2.58 -31.51
CA SER A 216 32.10 3.36 -30.84
C SER A 216 32.21 2.93 -29.38
N PHE A 217 33.42 2.66 -28.93
CA PHE A 217 33.75 2.25 -27.57
C PHE A 217 34.44 3.40 -26.81
N ALA A 218 33.96 4.63 -27.00
CA ALA A 218 34.51 5.81 -26.34
C ALA A 218 34.54 5.62 -24.82
N GLY A 219 35.71 5.80 -24.20
CA GLY A 219 35.90 5.64 -22.75
C GLY A 219 36.24 4.22 -22.28
N MET A 220 36.36 3.24 -23.22
CA MET A 220 36.82 1.88 -22.91
C MET A 220 38.23 1.68 -23.42
N SER A 221 39.24 1.78 -22.55
CA SER A 221 40.65 1.65 -22.93
C SER A 221 41.11 0.19 -22.80
N GLY A 222 41.68 -0.36 -23.90
CA GLY A 222 42.26 -1.69 -23.92
C GLY A 222 41.43 -2.74 -24.66
N PRO A 223 41.91 -4.01 -24.70
CA PRO A 223 41.21 -5.12 -25.36
C PRO A 223 39.86 -5.46 -24.73
N ALA A 224 38.90 -5.95 -25.52
CA ALA A 224 37.55 -6.33 -25.07
C ALA A 224 37.61 -7.32 -23.87
N LYS A 225 38.54 -8.25 -23.85
CA LYS A 225 38.76 -9.19 -22.74
C LYS A 225 39.10 -8.49 -21.43
N GLN A 226 39.95 -7.46 -21.48
CA GLN A 226 40.35 -6.67 -20.31
C GLN A 226 39.17 -5.81 -19.79
N CYS A 227 38.45 -5.13 -20.67
CA CYS A 227 37.27 -4.36 -20.31
C CYS A 227 36.20 -5.24 -19.67
N THR A 228 35.91 -6.42 -20.25
CA THR A 228 34.97 -7.39 -19.67
C THR A 228 35.43 -7.89 -18.30
N ALA A 229 36.72 -8.14 -18.11
CA ALA A 229 37.28 -8.56 -16.80
C ALA A 229 37.12 -7.42 -15.75
N GLN A 230 37.34 -6.18 -16.13
CA GLN A 230 37.14 -5.01 -15.26
C GLN A 230 35.67 -4.83 -14.87
N SER A 231 34.73 -4.91 -15.83
CA SER A 231 33.30 -4.84 -15.56
C SER A 231 32.83 -5.98 -14.66
N ASN A 232 33.32 -7.22 -14.87
CA ASN A 232 33.01 -8.35 -13.99
C ASN A 232 33.57 -8.19 -12.56
N ALA A 233 34.76 -7.62 -12.41
CA ALA A 233 35.34 -7.29 -11.11
C ALA A 233 34.50 -6.21 -10.40
N LEU A 234 34.04 -5.18 -11.13
CA LEU A 234 33.15 -4.14 -10.63
C LEU A 234 31.81 -4.74 -10.19
N LEU A 235 31.17 -5.56 -11.02
CA LEU A 235 29.92 -6.28 -10.67
C LEU A 235 30.07 -7.11 -9.39
N SER A 236 31.19 -7.81 -9.23
CA SER A 236 31.48 -8.61 -8.03
C SER A 236 31.66 -7.73 -6.78
N ARG A 237 32.22 -6.53 -6.94
CA ARG A 237 32.33 -5.55 -5.85
C ARG A 237 30.97 -4.96 -5.49
N LEU A 238 30.20 -4.54 -6.49
CA LEU A 238 28.85 -3.99 -6.31
C LEU A 238 27.91 -5.02 -5.66
N GLY A 239 27.99 -6.28 -6.08
CA GLY A 239 27.23 -7.38 -5.48
C GLY A 239 27.53 -7.56 -3.99
N ARG A 240 28.80 -7.54 -3.60
CA ARG A 240 29.21 -7.62 -2.18
C ARG A 240 28.74 -6.40 -1.37
N GLU A 241 28.83 -5.20 -1.94
CA GLU A 241 28.34 -3.97 -1.29
C GLU A 241 26.82 -4.05 -1.06
N LYS A 242 26.07 -4.51 -2.05
CA LYS A 242 24.62 -4.71 -1.99
C LYS A 242 24.22 -5.74 -0.93
N GLU A 243 24.92 -6.87 -0.85
CA GLU A 243 24.71 -7.89 0.19
C GLU A 243 25.01 -7.34 1.59
N ALA A 244 26.10 -6.60 1.77
CA ALA A 244 26.44 -5.97 3.05
C ALA A 244 25.37 -4.95 3.50
N LEU A 245 24.90 -4.10 2.58
CA LEU A 245 23.82 -3.14 2.88
C LEU A 245 22.50 -3.84 3.21
N SER A 246 22.15 -4.90 2.46
CA SER A 246 20.91 -5.67 2.72
C SER A 246 20.97 -6.38 4.08
N ALA A 247 22.14 -6.92 4.46
CA ALA A 247 22.35 -7.51 5.78
C ALA A 247 22.25 -6.46 6.90
N SER A 248 22.85 -5.28 6.71
CA SER A 248 22.74 -4.18 7.66
C SER A 248 21.31 -3.72 7.87
N ILE A 249 20.51 -3.61 6.79
CA ILE A 249 19.07 -3.30 6.90
C ILE A 249 18.34 -4.42 7.67
N ALA A 250 18.65 -5.69 7.39
CA ALA A 250 18.01 -6.82 8.06
C ALA A 250 18.35 -6.89 9.56
N GLU A 251 19.56 -6.52 9.96
CA GLU A 251 19.96 -6.43 11.37
C GLU A 251 19.14 -5.39 12.13
N LYS A 252 18.83 -4.26 11.50
CA LYS A 252 18.00 -3.19 12.08
C LYS A 252 16.52 -3.59 12.24
N ALA A 253 16.10 -4.74 11.72
CA ALA A 253 14.74 -5.24 11.91
C ALA A 253 14.36 -5.47 13.38
N ALA A 254 15.33 -5.63 14.28
CA ALA A 254 15.11 -5.71 15.71
C ALA A 254 14.47 -4.41 16.29
N GLN A 255 14.76 -3.26 15.68
CA GLN A 255 14.27 -1.94 16.11
C GLN A 255 12.97 -1.52 15.40
N ARG A 256 12.34 -2.44 14.66
CA ARG A 256 11.10 -2.17 13.90
C ARG A 256 9.96 -1.66 14.78
N ASP A 257 9.79 -2.23 15.95
CA ASP A 257 8.69 -1.85 16.84
C ASP A 257 8.90 -0.46 17.46
N GLU A 258 10.16 -0.04 17.65
CA GLU A 258 10.51 1.32 18.04
C GLU A 258 10.18 2.32 16.91
N LEU A 259 10.45 1.96 15.65
CA LEU A 259 10.08 2.79 14.49
C LEU A 259 8.55 2.91 14.33
N LYS A 260 7.80 1.83 14.55
CA LYS A 260 6.33 1.88 14.53
C LYS A 260 5.79 2.78 15.64
N LEU A 261 6.32 2.62 16.86
CA LEU A 261 5.92 3.47 17.99
C LEU A 261 6.26 4.95 17.72
N ALA A 262 7.41 5.23 17.12
CA ALA A 262 7.77 6.59 16.72
C ALA A 262 6.83 7.14 15.62
N ALA A 263 6.38 6.31 14.68
CA ALA A 263 5.38 6.71 13.69
C ALA A 263 4.03 7.03 14.35
N ASP A 264 3.55 6.19 15.27
CA ASP A 264 2.31 6.44 16.01
C ASP A 264 2.40 7.72 16.87
N ARG A 265 3.57 8.00 17.46
CA ARG A 265 3.85 9.26 18.18
C ARG A 265 3.75 10.48 17.26
N LEU A 266 4.34 10.39 16.06
CA LEU A 266 4.24 11.46 15.08
C LEU A 266 2.83 11.66 14.56
N ASP A 267 2.04 10.59 14.44
CA ASP A 267 0.63 10.67 14.05
C ASP A 267 -0.19 11.41 15.10
N ALA A 268 0.05 11.12 16.39
CA ALA A 268 -0.56 11.88 17.49
C ALA A 268 -0.17 13.37 17.46
N LYS A 269 1.11 13.69 17.26
CA LYS A 269 1.58 15.08 17.12
C LYS A 269 1.00 15.76 15.87
N LEU A 270 0.90 15.04 14.78
CA LEU A 270 0.29 15.54 13.56
C LEU A 270 -1.17 15.90 13.76
N SER A 271 -1.91 15.06 14.49
CA SER A 271 -3.31 15.34 14.87
C SER A 271 -3.41 16.59 15.72
N MET A 272 -2.46 16.82 16.68
CA MET A 272 -2.40 18.06 17.46
C MET A 272 -2.10 19.28 16.60
N SER A 273 -1.12 19.17 15.70
CA SER A 273 -0.75 20.26 14.78
C SER A 273 -1.90 20.60 13.82
N GLN A 274 -2.60 19.60 13.29
CA GLN A 274 -3.79 19.81 12.45
C GLN A 274 -4.93 20.49 13.20
N ALA A 275 -5.14 20.14 14.47
CA ALA A 275 -6.11 20.84 15.31
C ALA A 275 -5.69 22.31 15.55
N ALA A 276 -4.39 22.55 15.73
CA ALA A 276 -3.85 23.89 15.88
C ALA A 276 -3.95 24.73 14.59
N ASP A 277 -3.85 24.10 13.40
CA ASP A 277 -4.00 24.78 12.11
C ASP A 277 -5.42 25.36 11.89
N LEU A 278 -6.42 24.77 12.55
CA LEU A 278 -7.80 25.25 12.52
C LEU A 278 -8.04 26.40 13.50
N ALA A 279 -7.09 26.68 14.39
CA ALA A 279 -7.17 27.75 15.37
C ALA A 279 -6.78 29.10 14.76
N LEU A 280 -7.34 30.16 15.31
CA LEU A 280 -6.89 31.52 15.09
C LEU A 280 -6.27 32.06 16.35
N SER A 281 -5.16 32.79 16.24
CA SER A 281 -4.43 33.31 17.37
C SER A 281 -4.25 34.84 17.32
N THR A 282 -4.23 35.43 18.52
CA THR A 282 -3.66 36.75 18.77
C THR A 282 -2.27 36.58 19.40
N GLU A 283 -1.66 37.68 19.89
CA GLU A 283 -0.37 37.57 20.61
C GLU A 283 -0.46 36.69 21.84
N ASP A 284 -1.57 36.74 22.62
CA ASP A 284 -1.72 36.11 23.92
C ASP A 284 -2.75 34.98 23.97
N VAL A 285 -3.74 34.97 23.05
CA VAL A 285 -4.92 34.09 23.13
C VAL A 285 -5.11 33.34 21.82
N ILE A 286 -5.52 32.09 21.95
CA ILE A 286 -5.90 31.23 20.83
C ILE A 286 -7.40 30.93 20.90
N VAL A 287 -8.05 31.04 19.75
CA VAL A 287 -9.48 30.76 19.59
C VAL A 287 -9.64 29.50 18.76
N MET A 288 -10.42 28.57 19.26
CA MET A 288 -10.72 27.30 18.61
C MET A 288 -12.21 27.04 18.61
N GLN A 289 -12.70 26.34 17.58
CA GLN A 289 -14.07 25.87 17.48
C GLN A 289 -14.10 24.38 17.19
N GLY A 290 -15.12 23.71 17.70
CA GLY A 290 -15.27 22.29 17.45
C GLY A 290 -16.61 21.74 17.90
N TRP A 291 -16.75 20.44 17.86
CA TRP A 291 -17.95 19.72 18.22
C TRP A 291 -17.67 18.71 19.33
N VAL A 292 -18.58 18.61 20.29
CA VAL A 292 -18.49 17.66 21.40
C VAL A 292 -19.82 16.95 21.59
N PRO A 293 -19.83 15.62 21.86
CA PRO A 293 -21.06 14.94 22.25
C PRO A 293 -21.59 15.46 23.59
N ALA A 294 -22.88 15.79 23.67
CA ALA A 294 -23.52 16.32 24.88
C ALA A 294 -23.30 15.41 26.12
N GLU A 295 -23.18 14.08 25.91
CA GLU A 295 -22.91 13.14 27.01
C GLU A 295 -21.48 13.28 27.61
N LYS A 296 -20.57 13.90 26.89
CA LYS A 296 -19.16 14.09 27.28
C LYS A 296 -18.87 15.50 27.81
N GLU A 297 -19.86 16.39 27.80
CA GLU A 297 -19.72 17.77 28.24
C GLU A 297 -19.17 17.90 29.67
N GLU A 298 -19.72 17.12 30.64
CA GLU A 298 -19.22 17.14 32.02
C GLU A 298 -17.76 16.67 32.15
N ALA A 299 -17.32 15.78 31.28
CA ALA A 299 -15.93 15.33 31.26
C ALA A 299 -15.02 16.40 30.65
N LEU A 300 -15.50 17.09 29.62
CA LEU A 300 -14.83 18.23 29.00
C LEU A 300 -14.68 19.38 29.99
N ASP A 301 -15.75 19.76 30.71
CA ASP A 301 -15.74 20.83 31.70
C ASP A 301 -14.72 20.59 32.81
N ARG A 302 -14.58 19.33 33.26
CA ARG A 302 -13.58 18.96 34.26
C ARG A 302 -12.14 19.14 33.77
N VAL A 303 -11.90 18.84 32.47
CA VAL A 303 -10.58 19.00 31.86
C VAL A 303 -10.30 20.51 31.65
N LEU A 304 -11.23 21.24 31.07
CA LEU A 304 -11.05 22.66 30.75
C LEU A 304 -10.91 23.53 32.01
N SER A 305 -11.62 23.20 33.10
CA SER A 305 -11.49 23.93 34.36
C SER A 305 -10.11 23.88 35.00
N ALA A 306 -9.21 23.02 34.54
CA ALA A 306 -7.82 22.97 35.00
C ALA A 306 -6.89 23.98 34.26
N PHE A 307 -7.40 24.68 33.24
CA PHE A 307 -6.66 25.63 32.44
C PHE A 307 -7.24 27.03 32.52
N ASP A 308 -6.41 28.05 32.23
CA ASP A 308 -6.87 29.43 32.09
C ASP A 308 -7.52 29.61 30.72
N CYS A 309 -8.77 29.19 30.62
CA CYS A 309 -9.53 29.22 29.37
C CYS A 309 -11.00 29.63 29.64
N ALA A 310 -11.63 30.19 28.62
CA ALA A 310 -13.06 30.43 28.56
C ALA A 310 -13.65 29.53 27.47
N TRP A 311 -14.76 28.86 27.76
CA TRP A 311 -15.44 28.01 26.81
C TRP A 311 -16.96 28.16 26.90
N GLU A 312 -17.59 27.87 25.78
CA GLU A 312 -19.04 27.88 25.66
C GLU A 312 -19.47 26.66 24.84
N CYS A 313 -20.53 25.99 25.31
CA CYS A 313 -21.14 24.86 24.62
C CYS A 313 -22.59 25.20 24.24
N GLU A 314 -22.84 25.36 22.94
CA GLU A 314 -24.17 25.71 22.39
C GLU A 314 -24.77 24.53 21.62
N GLU A 315 -26.12 24.46 21.61
CA GLU A 315 -26.81 23.52 20.71
C GLU A 315 -26.74 24.05 19.26
N PRO A 316 -26.46 23.18 18.27
CA PRO A 316 -26.38 23.61 16.87
C PRO A 316 -27.76 24.11 16.38
N ALA A 317 -27.75 25.19 15.61
CA ALA A 317 -28.94 25.67 14.91
C ALA A 317 -29.24 24.72 13.71
N GLU A 318 -30.48 24.74 13.22
CA GLU A 318 -30.86 23.89 12.07
C GLU A 318 -30.02 24.20 10.80
N ALA A 319 -29.54 25.43 10.67
CA ALA A 319 -28.68 25.84 9.57
C ALA A 319 -27.30 25.14 9.62
N ASP A 320 -26.81 24.79 10.81
CA ASP A 320 -25.50 24.18 11.03
C ASP A 320 -25.52 22.65 10.83
N TYR A 321 -26.67 22.00 10.75
CA TYR A 321 -26.79 20.54 10.67
C TYR A 321 -25.95 19.88 9.59
N PRO A 322 -25.71 20.46 8.40
CA PRO A 322 -24.82 19.86 7.41
C PRO A 322 -23.35 19.74 7.85
N GLU A 323 -22.91 20.61 8.77
CA GLU A 323 -21.53 20.67 9.25
C GLU A 323 -21.31 19.88 10.54
N VAL A 324 -22.40 19.52 11.25
CA VAL A 324 -22.33 18.78 12.51
C VAL A 324 -21.85 17.35 12.27
N PRO A 325 -20.74 16.93 12.90
CA PRO A 325 -20.28 15.56 12.79
C PRO A 325 -21.28 14.60 13.45
N VAL A 326 -21.46 13.45 12.83
CA VAL A 326 -22.42 12.44 13.31
C VAL A 326 -21.67 11.33 14.03
N SER A 327 -22.08 11.06 15.27
CA SER A 327 -21.63 9.90 16.04
C SER A 327 -22.83 9.01 16.37
N LEU A 328 -22.70 7.72 16.05
CA LEU A 328 -23.77 6.74 16.26
C LEU A 328 -23.54 5.96 17.56
N LYS A 329 -24.52 6.01 18.46
CA LYS A 329 -24.56 5.19 19.67
C LYS A 329 -25.60 4.10 19.51
N ASN A 330 -25.16 2.98 18.99
CA ASN A 330 -26.00 1.85 18.65
C ASN A 330 -25.91 0.72 19.71
N ASN A 331 -26.97 -0.08 19.82
CA ASN A 331 -26.98 -1.31 20.62
C ASN A 331 -26.02 -2.34 20.03
N LYS A 332 -25.61 -3.35 20.82
CA LYS A 332 -24.66 -4.38 20.36
C LYS A 332 -25.04 -5.06 19.03
N LEU A 333 -26.36 -5.21 18.77
CA LEU A 333 -26.85 -5.82 17.53
C LEU A 333 -26.73 -4.84 16.35
N THR A 334 -27.19 -3.59 16.55
CA THR A 334 -27.21 -2.56 15.50
C THR A 334 -25.82 -1.98 15.24
N ASN A 335 -24.95 -2.00 16.26
CA ASN A 335 -23.55 -1.57 16.13
C ASN A 335 -22.77 -2.42 15.12
N ALA A 336 -23.13 -3.68 14.94
CA ALA A 336 -22.51 -4.54 13.92
C ALA A 336 -22.72 -3.99 12.49
N LEU A 337 -23.81 -3.24 12.24
CA LEU A 337 -24.09 -2.65 10.95
C LEU A 337 -23.51 -1.25 10.76
N ASN A 338 -22.97 -0.61 11.81
CA ASN A 338 -22.32 0.69 11.67
C ASN A 338 -21.24 0.67 10.58
N MET A 339 -20.46 -0.42 10.52
CA MET A 339 -19.45 -0.58 9.47
C MET A 339 -20.06 -0.55 8.06
N VAL A 340 -21.24 -1.15 7.88
CA VAL A 340 -21.93 -1.15 6.59
C VAL A 340 -22.41 0.27 6.26
N THR A 341 -22.99 0.97 7.25
CA THR A 341 -23.43 2.36 7.09
C THR A 341 -22.26 3.29 6.80
N ASP A 342 -21.14 3.15 7.51
CA ASP A 342 -19.92 3.94 7.30
C ASP A 342 -19.34 3.76 5.89
N MET A 343 -19.48 2.56 5.30
CA MET A 343 -19.02 2.30 3.92
C MET A 343 -19.84 3.05 2.85
N TYR A 344 -21.11 3.32 3.12
CA TYR A 344 -21.98 4.04 2.18
C TYR A 344 -21.98 5.54 2.47
N SER A 345 -22.50 5.96 3.59
CA SER A 345 -22.44 7.31 4.15
C SER A 345 -23.14 7.33 5.53
N LEU A 346 -22.63 8.15 6.44
CA LEU A 346 -23.34 8.43 7.69
C LEU A 346 -24.63 9.21 7.40
N PRO A 347 -25.71 8.96 8.18
CA PRO A 347 -26.94 9.74 8.06
C PRO A 347 -26.67 11.21 8.44
N ALA A 348 -27.35 12.17 7.83
CA ALA A 348 -27.21 13.58 8.20
C ALA A 348 -27.66 13.83 9.65
N TYR A 349 -27.03 14.79 10.33
CA TYR A 349 -27.43 15.18 11.69
C TYR A 349 -28.90 15.63 11.71
N GLY A 350 -29.62 15.28 12.76
CA GLY A 350 -31.06 15.57 12.85
C GLY A 350 -31.98 14.55 12.16
N THR A 351 -31.43 13.60 11.40
CA THR A 351 -32.21 12.53 10.75
C THR A 351 -32.29 11.27 11.63
N VAL A 352 -32.92 10.23 11.11
CA VAL A 352 -33.11 8.96 11.83
C VAL A 352 -32.02 7.99 11.41
N ASP A 353 -31.41 7.31 12.40
CA ASP A 353 -30.46 6.22 12.12
C ASP A 353 -31.17 5.03 11.41
N PRO A 354 -30.71 4.62 10.23
CA PRO A 354 -31.28 3.50 9.50
C PRO A 354 -30.92 2.14 10.12
N ASN A 355 -29.86 2.05 10.91
CA ASN A 355 -29.32 0.78 11.42
C ASN A 355 -30.33 -0.06 12.23
N PRO A 356 -31.13 0.50 13.15
CA PRO A 356 -32.09 -0.29 13.90
C PRO A 356 -33.19 -0.93 13.04
N LEU A 357 -33.56 -0.26 11.94
CA LEU A 357 -34.54 -0.79 10.99
C LEU A 357 -33.89 -1.78 10.03
N MET A 358 -32.69 -1.48 9.54
CA MET A 358 -31.98 -2.30 8.56
C MET A 358 -31.43 -3.60 9.15
N ALA A 359 -30.99 -3.62 10.42
CA ALA A 359 -30.31 -4.74 11.04
C ALA A 359 -31.11 -6.07 10.99
N PRO A 360 -32.40 -6.13 11.40
CA PRO A 360 -33.13 -7.39 11.39
C PRO A 360 -33.31 -7.93 9.98
N PHE A 361 -33.59 -7.05 9.01
CA PHE A 361 -33.76 -7.47 7.61
C PHE A 361 -32.46 -7.90 6.99
N PHE A 362 -31.37 -7.17 7.22
CA PHE A 362 -30.05 -7.54 6.70
C PHE A 362 -29.62 -8.92 7.19
N ILE A 363 -29.72 -9.18 8.49
CA ILE A 363 -29.34 -10.46 9.10
C ILE A 363 -30.24 -11.57 8.57
N LEU A 364 -31.55 -11.34 8.46
CA LEU A 364 -32.51 -12.32 7.93
C LEU A 364 -32.22 -12.68 6.48
N PHE A 365 -32.06 -11.67 5.61
CA PHE A 365 -31.80 -11.91 4.18
C PHE A 365 -30.44 -12.52 3.95
N TYR A 366 -29.41 -12.13 4.72
CA TYR A 366 -28.11 -12.77 4.67
C TYR A 366 -28.20 -14.26 5.00
N GLY A 367 -28.93 -14.58 6.07
CA GLY A 367 -29.17 -15.96 6.46
C GLY A 367 -29.94 -16.78 5.40
N LEU A 368 -30.97 -16.16 4.77
CA LEU A 368 -31.76 -16.79 3.69
C LEU A 368 -30.90 -17.04 2.44
N MET A 369 -30.03 -16.09 2.08
CA MET A 369 -29.20 -16.19 0.89
C MET A 369 -28.14 -17.29 1.00
N MET A 370 -27.53 -17.47 2.16
CA MET A 370 -26.51 -18.49 2.41
C MET A 370 -27.12 -19.86 2.80
N ALA A 371 -28.12 -19.86 3.65
CA ALA A 371 -28.95 -20.96 4.08
C ALA A 371 -28.26 -22.34 4.24
N ASP A 372 -27.12 -22.38 4.95
CA ASP A 372 -26.31 -23.60 5.13
C ASP A 372 -25.78 -23.71 6.57
N ILE A 373 -26.01 -24.85 7.21
CA ILE A 373 -25.60 -25.11 8.60
C ILE A 373 -24.05 -25.10 8.71
N GLY A 374 -23.37 -25.79 7.79
CA GLY A 374 -21.92 -25.97 7.85
C GLY A 374 -21.17 -24.64 7.72
N TYR A 375 -21.51 -23.82 6.73
CA TYR A 375 -20.94 -22.49 6.57
C TYR A 375 -21.30 -21.57 7.73
N GLY A 376 -22.53 -21.61 8.24
CA GLY A 376 -22.94 -20.86 9.42
C GLY A 376 -22.08 -21.16 10.65
N LEU A 377 -21.83 -22.46 10.92
CA LEU A 377 -20.98 -22.88 12.05
C LEU A 377 -19.52 -22.44 11.87
N ILE A 378 -18.98 -22.51 10.66
CA ILE A 378 -17.61 -22.00 10.36
C ILE A 378 -17.54 -20.51 10.62
N MET A 379 -18.52 -19.72 10.17
CA MET A 379 -18.56 -18.27 10.40
C MET A 379 -18.63 -17.94 11.90
N ILE A 380 -19.48 -18.63 12.66
CA ILE A 380 -19.56 -18.46 14.11
C ILE A 380 -18.22 -18.77 14.77
N ALA A 381 -17.59 -19.90 14.45
CA ALA A 381 -16.30 -20.30 14.99
C ALA A 381 -15.21 -19.29 14.65
N ALA A 382 -15.15 -18.84 13.39
CA ALA A 382 -14.19 -17.82 12.94
C ALA A 382 -14.37 -16.50 13.69
N ALA A 383 -15.62 -16.02 13.84
CA ALA A 383 -15.92 -14.78 14.57
C ALA A 383 -15.52 -14.88 16.05
N LEU A 384 -15.85 -15.99 16.73
CA LEU A 384 -15.50 -16.21 18.14
C LEU A 384 -13.98 -16.30 18.36
N VAL A 385 -13.28 -17.02 17.47
CA VAL A 385 -11.81 -17.10 17.51
C VAL A 385 -11.18 -15.74 17.27
N ALA A 386 -11.67 -14.98 16.29
CA ALA A 386 -11.19 -13.64 16.00
C ALA A 386 -11.40 -12.72 17.20
N MET A 387 -12.60 -12.64 17.78
CA MET A 387 -12.89 -11.81 18.94
C MET A 387 -12.03 -12.18 20.16
N LYS A 388 -11.77 -13.48 20.38
CA LYS A 388 -11.01 -13.94 21.54
C LYS A 388 -9.50 -13.72 21.40
N LYS A 389 -8.94 -13.96 20.19
CA LYS A 389 -7.50 -13.89 19.96
C LYS A 389 -7.02 -12.51 19.52
N LEU A 390 -7.74 -11.84 18.63
CA LEU A 390 -7.33 -10.53 18.11
C LEU A 390 -7.77 -9.35 18.99
N LYS A 391 -8.77 -9.56 19.86
CA LYS A 391 -9.38 -8.49 20.68
C LYS A 391 -9.66 -7.22 19.82
N PRO A 392 -10.41 -7.35 18.71
CA PRO A 392 -10.62 -6.25 17.79
C PRO A 392 -11.34 -5.09 18.48
N ARG A 393 -11.03 -3.84 18.07
CA ARG A 393 -11.67 -2.61 18.55
C ARG A 393 -12.28 -1.84 17.38
N GLY A 394 -13.26 -0.98 17.65
CA GLY A 394 -13.89 -0.12 16.63
C GLY A 394 -14.55 -0.93 15.51
N GLY A 395 -14.30 -0.54 14.25
CA GLY A 395 -14.89 -1.16 13.06
C GLY A 395 -14.58 -2.65 12.90
N SER A 396 -13.39 -3.10 13.30
CA SER A 396 -13.03 -4.53 13.26
C SER A 396 -13.87 -5.36 14.23
N LEU A 397 -14.25 -4.81 15.38
CA LEU A 397 -15.18 -5.46 16.32
C LEU A 397 -16.58 -5.57 15.72
N ALA A 398 -17.07 -4.47 15.09
CA ALA A 398 -18.36 -4.44 14.41
C ALA A 398 -18.43 -5.51 13.32
N PHE A 399 -17.37 -5.66 12.52
CA PHE A 399 -17.25 -6.72 11.50
C PHE A 399 -17.33 -8.13 12.09
N CYS A 400 -16.59 -8.40 13.19
CA CYS A 400 -16.64 -9.70 13.84
C CYS A 400 -18.03 -9.99 14.43
N GLN A 401 -18.73 -8.98 14.94
CA GLN A 401 -20.10 -9.09 15.41
C GLN A 401 -21.07 -9.36 14.27
N LEU A 402 -20.91 -8.66 13.12
CA LEU A 402 -21.71 -8.90 11.92
C LEU A 402 -21.54 -10.33 11.40
N LEU A 403 -20.29 -10.83 11.35
CA LEU A 403 -19.98 -12.19 10.96
C LEU A 403 -20.63 -13.22 11.92
N LEU A 404 -20.63 -12.93 13.22
CA LEU A 404 -21.27 -13.78 14.24
C LEU A 404 -22.80 -13.85 14.03
N TYR A 405 -23.47 -12.70 13.92
CA TYR A 405 -24.91 -12.64 13.74
C TYR A 405 -25.35 -13.21 12.39
N GLY A 406 -24.60 -12.90 11.32
CA GLY A 406 -24.81 -13.51 10.00
C GLY A 406 -24.63 -15.03 10.01
N GLY A 407 -23.59 -15.52 10.71
CA GLY A 407 -23.37 -16.95 10.89
C GLY A 407 -24.50 -17.67 11.64
N ILE A 408 -25.02 -17.05 12.70
CA ILE A 408 -26.18 -17.59 13.44
C ILE A 408 -27.42 -17.66 12.56
N ALA A 409 -27.70 -16.58 11.80
CA ALA A 409 -28.83 -16.53 10.88
C ALA A 409 -28.70 -17.58 9.76
N THR A 410 -27.50 -17.72 9.18
CA THR A 410 -27.17 -18.69 8.14
C THR A 410 -27.38 -20.12 8.65
N ALA A 411 -26.91 -20.45 9.86
CA ALA A 411 -27.10 -21.76 10.47
C ALA A 411 -28.58 -22.02 10.76
N ALA A 412 -29.32 -21.04 11.30
CA ALA A 412 -30.75 -21.17 11.59
C ALA A 412 -31.56 -21.39 10.29
N MET A 413 -31.28 -20.63 9.23
CA MET A 413 -31.92 -20.83 7.93
C MET A 413 -31.48 -22.14 7.27
N GLY A 414 -30.22 -22.55 7.44
CA GLY A 414 -29.76 -23.87 7.00
C GLY A 414 -30.52 -25.02 7.63
N VAL A 415 -30.87 -24.91 8.94
CA VAL A 415 -31.75 -25.90 9.60
C VAL A 415 -33.15 -25.92 8.99
N LEU A 416 -33.72 -24.75 8.68
CA LEU A 416 -35.05 -24.65 8.06
C LEU A 416 -35.08 -25.18 6.63
N THR A 417 -34.01 -24.98 5.86
CA THR A 417 -33.92 -25.42 4.45
C THR A 417 -33.29 -26.80 4.29
N GLY A 418 -32.70 -27.37 5.35
CA GLY A 418 -32.02 -28.67 5.32
C GLY A 418 -30.67 -28.67 4.61
N GLY A 419 -30.04 -27.45 4.40
CA GLY A 419 -28.75 -27.31 3.76
C GLY A 419 -27.59 -27.59 4.72
N PHE A 420 -26.70 -28.52 4.36
CA PHE A 420 -25.45 -28.78 5.09
C PHE A 420 -24.34 -29.06 4.11
N PHE A 421 -23.41 -28.10 3.94
CA PHE A 421 -22.38 -28.10 2.90
C PHE A 421 -22.93 -28.46 1.52
N SER A 422 -23.98 -27.73 1.11
CA SER A 422 -24.80 -28.09 -0.05
C SER A 422 -25.51 -29.44 0.17
N ASP A 423 -25.23 -30.47 -0.59
CA ASP A 423 -25.93 -31.77 -0.57
C ASP A 423 -25.05 -32.93 -0.08
N ILE A 424 -24.02 -32.67 0.73
CA ILE A 424 -23.08 -33.71 1.20
C ILE A 424 -23.82 -34.87 1.94
N PRO A 425 -24.76 -34.62 2.86
CA PRO A 425 -25.46 -35.74 3.55
C PRO A 425 -26.29 -36.60 2.61
N TYR A 426 -26.89 -35.97 1.58
CA TYR A 426 -27.71 -36.69 0.61
C TYR A 426 -26.84 -37.54 -0.33
N SER A 427 -25.74 -37.01 -0.82
CA SER A 427 -24.81 -37.74 -1.68
C SER A 427 -24.14 -38.90 -0.94
N TRP A 428 -23.84 -38.74 0.37
CA TRP A 428 -23.26 -39.82 1.18
C TRP A 428 -24.27 -40.90 1.48
N SER A 429 -25.54 -40.57 1.77
CA SER A 429 -26.60 -41.58 1.98
C SER A 429 -26.85 -42.44 0.73
N ILE A 430 -26.73 -41.84 -0.48
CA ILE A 430 -26.84 -42.57 -1.75
C ILE A 430 -25.61 -43.46 -1.99
N SER A 431 -24.41 -43.01 -1.63
CA SER A 431 -23.17 -43.77 -1.85
C SER A 431 -22.98 -44.91 -0.85
N SER A 432 -23.56 -44.79 0.34
CA SER A 432 -23.47 -45.80 1.43
C SER A 432 -24.56 -46.89 1.39
N THR A 433 -25.57 -46.76 0.54
CA THR A 433 -26.53 -47.86 0.30
C THR A 433 -25.88 -48.89 -0.63
N PRO A 434 -25.73 -50.18 -0.19
CA PRO A 434 -25.18 -51.20 -1.05
C PRO A 434 -26.10 -51.35 -2.27
N LYS A 435 -25.54 -51.21 -3.50
CA LYS A 435 -26.27 -51.50 -4.74
C LYS A 435 -26.75 -52.94 -4.68
N ALA A 436 -28.06 -53.11 -4.54
CA ALA A 436 -28.67 -54.44 -4.74
C ALA A 436 -28.35 -54.90 -6.18
N PRO A 437 -27.85 -56.14 -6.38
CA PRO A 437 -27.52 -56.64 -7.70
C PRO A 437 -28.80 -56.86 -8.50
N GLY A 438 -28.93 -56.11 -9.57
CA GLY A 438 -29.91 -56.41 -10.63
C GLY A 438 -31.24 -55.69 -10.52
N ARG A 439 -31.26 -54.44 -10.97
CA ARG A 439 -32.38 -53.79 -11.70
C ARG A 439 -31.89 -52.54 -12.38
N ASP A 440 -31.57 -52.66 -13.63
CA ASP A 440 -31.58 -51.55 -14.56
C ASP A 440 -33.05 -51.12 -14.75
N CYS A 441 -33.46 -50.10 -13.98
CA CYS A 441 -34.71 -49.43 -14.23
C CYS A 441 -34.42 -47.92 -14.16
N GLY A 442 -34.60 -47.30 -15.31
CA GLY A 442 -34.55 -45.87 -15.45
C GLY A 442 -35.47 -45.13 -14.46
N ILE A 443 -34.96 -44.01 -14.05
CA ILE A 443 -35.67 -42.80 -13.61
C ILE A 443 -37.09 -43.06 -13.06
N SER A 444 -37.18 -43.38 -11.76
CA SER A 444 -38.35 -43.03 -10.92
C SER A 444 -38.32 -43.75 -9.59
N SER A 445 -37.82 -43.16 -8.54
CA SER A 445 -38.33 -43.20 -7.17
C SER A 445 -37.47 -42.41 -6.21
N VAL A 446 -37.43 -41.13 -6.41
CA VAL A 446 -37.15 -40.19 -5.32
C VAL A 446 -38.48 -40.04 -4.58
N PRO A 447 -38.54 -40.23 -3.25
CA PRO A 447 -39.77 -39.92 -2.51
C PRO A 447 -40.06 -38.44 -2.68
N ARG A 448 -41.10 -38.11 -3.44
CA ARG A 448 -41.52 -36.74 -3.77
C ARG A 448 -41.90 -35.88 -2.56
N ALA A 449 -41.88 -36.44 -1.37
CA ALA A 449 -42.30 -35.74 -0.16
C ALA A 449 -41.29 -34.71 0.37
N THR A 450 -39.97 -34.91 0.18
CA THR A 450 -38.93 -33.93 0.62
C THR A 450 -38.58 -32.94 -0.46
N ALA A 451 -38.69 -33.31 -1.73
CA ALA A 451 -38.42 -32.37 -2.85
C ALA A 451 -39.57 -31.35 -3.05
N SER A 452 -40.79 -31.66 -2.64
CA SER A 452 -41.93 -30.74 -2.79
C SER A 452 -41.87 -29.56 -1.80
N TRP A 453 -41.30 -29.74 -0.61
CA TRP A 453 -41.16 -28.67 0.37
C TRP A 453 -40.08 -27.66 -0.03
N CYS A 454 -38.99 -28.12 -0.56
CA CYS A 454 -37.94 -27.22 -1.06
C CYS A 454 -38.35 -26.44 -2.32
N CYS A 455 -39.07 -27.09 -3.26
CA CYS A 455 -39.50 -26.38 -4.48
C CYS A 455 -40.67 -25.43 -4.25
N THR A 456 -41.60 -25.73 -3.37
CA THR A 456 -42.75 -24.84 -3.13
C THR A 456 -42.39 -23.61 -2.32
N THR A 457 -41.48 -23.69 -1.37
CA THR A 457 -41.01 -22.52 -0.62
C THR A 457 -40.08 -21.63 -1.46
N ARG A 458 -39.26 -22.23 -2.35
CA ARG A 458 -38.34 -21.45 -3.20
C ARG A 458 -39.05 -20.69 -4.34
N TRP A 459 -40.20 -21.20 -4.82
CA TRP A 459 -40.97 -20.51 -5.88
C TRP A 459 -41.92 -19.44 -5.36
N TYR A 460 -42.41 -19.56 -4.13
CA TYR A 460 -43.31 -18.55 -3.57
C TYR A 460 -42.58 -17.20 -3.28
N TRP A 461 -41.30 -17.25 -3.05
CA TRP A 461 -40.49 -16.02 -2.77
C TRP A 461 -39.95 -15.34 -4.02
N VAL A 462 -39.74 -16.04 -5.10
CA VAL A 462 -39.26 -15.45 -6.37
C VAL A 462 -40.39 -14.81 -7.17
N CYS A 463 -41.62 -15.12 -6.90
CA CYS A 463 -42.79 -14.51 -7.56
C CYS A 463 -43.39 -13.30 -6.81
N CYS A 464 -42.91 -12.97 -5.60
CA CYS A 464 -43.36 -11.83 -4.79
C CYS A 464 -42.34 -10.71 -4.63
N THR A 465 -41.18 -10.78 -5.27
CA THR A 465 -40.23 -9.68 -5.46
C THR A 465 -40.11 -9.39 -6.96
#